data_4cd962822698e9c8bcefcb2b83d91827
#
_entry.id   4cd962822698e9c8bcefcb2b83d91827
#
_cell.length_a   1.000
_cell.length_b   1.000
_cell.length_c   1.000
_cell.angle_alpha   90.00
_cell.angle_beta   90.00
_cell.angle_gamma   90.00
#
_symmetry.space_group_name_H-M   'P 1'
#
loop_
_entity.id
_entity.type
_entity.pdbx_description
1 polymer ?
#
loop_
_entity_poly.entity_id
_entity_poly.type
_entity_poly.pdbx_seq_one_letter_code
_entity_poly.pdbx_strand_id
1 'polypeptide(L)'
;FLDYAKKIGADFMATGHYADLVFKKEKTYLRRSIDLNKDQTYFLHEVSSNEFKYCLFPLANLTKPEVREIAKSIQLPNRNKKDSVGICFVGERNMKDFLNRFIDFEPGPIIDDSNNIIGEHHGSLLYTIGQRQGLRIGGVKDMPDLPWYVFKKDQKNNSLYVCQGEDNPLLFSKGLSLERLHWITDEFSGQLECEVQVRHRHKAVKCILDVNELEVRFDEEIRAITPGQSAVFYLDNICLGGGIIADQIN
;
A
#
# COMPACT_ATOMS: atom_id res chain seq x y z
N PHE A 1 -8.24 17.95 -8.39
CA PHE A 1 -8.61 17.63 -9.77
C PHE A 1 -10.12 17.83 -9.98
N LEU A 2 -10.96 17.34 -9.06
CA LEU A 2 -12.43 17.53 -9.10
C LEU A 2 -12.82 19.03 -9.17
N ASP A 3 -12.19 19.87 -8.35
CA ASP A 3 -12.46 21.32 -8.35
C ASP A 3 -12.16 21.96 -9.72
N TYR A 4 -11.10 21.51 -10.37
CA TYR A 4 -10.79 21.96 -11.73
C TYR A 4 -11.82 21.47 -12.74
N ALA A 5 -12.26 20.21 -12.65
CA ALA A 5 -13.31 19.67 -13.51
C ALA A 5 -14.62 20.48 -13.38
N LYS A 6 -15.04 20.77 -12.14
CA LYS A 6 -16.19 21.65 -11.87
C LYS A 6 -16.01 23.05 -12.44
N LYS A 7 -14.82 23.63 -12.30
CA LYS A 7 -14.52 24.99 -12.81
C LYS A 7 -14.65 25.10 -14.32
N ILE A 8 -14.34 24.04 -15.07
CA ILE A 8 -14.50 24.00 -16.53
C ILE A 8 -15.90 23.52 -16.97
N GLY A 9 -16.86 23.36 -16.05
CA GLY A 9 -18.25 23.01 -16.33
C GLY A 9 -18.50 21.51 -16.56
N ALA A 10 -17.62 20.62 -16.10
CA ALA A 10 -17.85 19.19 -16.20
C ALA A 10 -18.82 18.71 -15.10
N ASP A 11 -19.80 17.88 -15.47
CA ASP A 11 -20.74 17.25 -14.54
C ASP A 11 -20.10 16.07 -13.83
N PHE A 12 -19.25 15.31 -14.54
CA PHE A 12 -18.56 14.11 -14.03
C PHE A 12 -17.11 14.06 -14.48
N MET A 13 -16.33 13.33 -13.71
CA MET A 13 -14.94 12.99 -14.00
C MET A 13 -14.81 11.48 -14.18
N ALA A 14 -14.46 11.04 -15.38
CA ALA A 14 -14.18 9.63 -15.66
C ALA A 14 -12.70 9.33 -15.51
N THR A 15 -12.37 8.23 -14.86
CA THR A 15 -10.97 7.78 -14.69
C THR A 15 -10.81 6.31 -15.05
N GLY A 16 -9.60 5.92 -15.45
CA GLY A 16 -9.26 4.53 -15.80
C GLY A 16 -8.91 3.64 -14.60
N HIS A 17 -9.32 4.00 -13.38
CA HIS A 17 -9.11 3.13 -12.22
C HIS A 17 -9.97 1.87 -12.31
N TYR A 18 -9.37 0.75 -11.93
CA TYR A 18 -10.10 -0.50 -11.65
C TYR A 18 -10.71 -0.40 -10.26
N ALA A 19 -11.85 0.21 -10.18
CA ALA A 19 -12.69 0.40 -9.00
C ALA A 19 -14.14 0.47 -9.45
N ASP A 20 -15.08 0.38 -8.53
CA ASP A 20 -16.50 0.48 -8.80
C ASP A 20 -17.20 1.36 -7.77
N LEU A 21 -18.35 1.93 -8.14
CA LEU A 21 -19.18 2.76 -7.27
C LEU A 21 -20.59 2.18 -7.16
N VAL A 22 -21.06 2.06 -5.93
CA VAL A 22 -22.42 1.63 -5.63
C VAL A 22 -23.19 2.79 -5.01
N PHE A 23 -24.29 3.16 -5.65
CA PHE A 23 -25.17 4.21 -5.16
C PHE A 23 -26.33 3.59 -4.37
N LYS A 24 -26.42 3.89 -3.07
CA LYS A 24 -27.55 3.45 -2.22
C LYS A 24 -28.11 4.66 -1.47
N LYS A 25 -29.41 4.91 -1.65
CA LYS A 25 -30.06 6.11 -1.12
C LYS A 25 -29.28 7.35 -1.61
N GLU A 26 -28.78 8.18 -0.72
CA GLU A 26 -28.00 9.38 -1.08
C GLU A 26 -26.48 9.20 -0.90
N LYS A 27 -26.02 7.97 -0.60
CA LYS A 27 -24.62 7.65 -0.31
C LYS A 27 -23.96 6.91 -1.47
N THR A 28 -22.68 7.18 -1.68
CA THR A 28 -21.84 6.52 -2.68
C THR A 28 -20.78 5.67 -1.96
N TYR A 29 -20.74 4.40 -2.27
CA TYR A 29 -19.81 3.43 -1.70
C TYR A 29 -18.77 3.05 -2.74
N LEU A 30 -17.51 3.04 -2.33
CA LEU A 30 -16.42 2.51 -3.14
C LEU A 30 -16.41 0.98 -3.03
N ARG A 31 -16.45 0.28 -4.17
CA ARG A 31 -16.45 -1.18 -4.26
C ARG A 31 -15.26 -1.66 -5.08
N ARG A 32 -14.73 -2.82 -4.73
CA ARG A 32 -13.69 -3.49 -5.53
C ARG A 32 -14.18 -3.72 -6.96
N SER A 33 -13.26 -3.60 -7.93
CA SER A 33 -13.54 -3.94 -9.32
C SER A 33 -13.73 -5.45 -9.49
N ILE A 34 -14.29 -5.86 -10.62
CA ILE A 34 -14.40 -7.29 -10.96
C ILE A 34 -13.03 -7.95 -11.15
N ASP A 35 -12.04 -7.22 -11.64
CA ASP A 35 -10.65 -7.68 -11.75
C ASP A 35 -9.90 -7.43 -10.43
N LEU A 36 -9.99 -8.37 -9.50
CA LEU A 36 -9.32 -8.26 -8.19
C LEU A 36 -7.79 -8.16 -8.30
N ASN A 37 -7.17 -8.66 -9.39
CA ASN A 37 -5.73 -8.55 -9.60
C ASN A 37 -5.31 -7.13 -10.00
N LYS A 38 -6.26 -6.34 -10.50
CA LYS A 38 -6.05 -4.94 -10.92
C LYS A 38 -6.77 -3.94 -10.02
N ASP A 39 -7.51 -4.42 -9.01
CA ASP A 39 -8.23 -3.57 -8.09
C ASP A 39 -7.36 -2.44 -7.53
N GLN A 40 -7.89 -1.23 -7.57
CA GLN A 40 -7.18 0.00 -7.17
C GLN A 40 -7.89 0.75 -6.04
N THR A 41 -8.90 0.16 -5.44
CA THR A 41 -9.61 0.75 -4.30
C THR A 41 -8.68 1.07 -3.13
N TYR A 42 -7.59 0.29 -2.98
CA TYR A 42 -6.51 0.55 -2.01
C TYR A 42 -5.96 1.98 -2.11
N PHE A 43 -5.82 2.54 -3.31
CA PHE A 43 -5.28 3.89 -3.51
C PHE A 43 -6.33 4.99 -3.38
N LEU A 44 -7.60 4.63 -3.31
CA LEU A 44 -8.73 5.54 -3.29
C LEU A 44 -9.36 5.69 -1.90
N HIS A 45 -8.80 5.04 -0.88
CA HIS A 45 -9.38 4.95 0.47
C HIS A 45 -9.49 6.30 1.21
N GLU A 46 -8.77 7.33 0.78
CA GLU A 46 -8.84 8.68 1.36
C GLU A 46 -9.80 9.63 0.62
N VAL A 47 -10.46 9.16 -0.45
CA VAL A 47 -11.44 9.97 -1.19
C VAL A 47 -12.81 9.80 -0.57
N SER A 48 -13.51 10.90 -0.29
CA SER A 48 -14.81 10.88 0.38
C SER A 48 -15.96 10.46 -0.54
N SER A 49 -17.04 9.94 0.04
CA SER A 49 -18.30 9.64 -0.67
C SER A 49 -18.84 10.84 -1.44
N ASN A 50 -18.66 12.05 -0.92
CA ASN A 50 -19.13 13.27 -1.59
C ASN A 50 -18.36 13.59 -2.87
N GLU A 51 -17.06 13.23 -2.93
CA GLU A 51 -16.25 13.39 -4.13
C GLU A 51 -16.57 12.30 -5.15
N PHE A 52 -16.80 11.06 -4.69
CA PHE A 52 -17.17 9.94 -5.55
C PHE A 52 -18.51 10.14 -6.29
N LYS A 53 -19.43 10.98 -5.80
CA LYS A 53 -20.66 11.32 -6.51
C LYS A 53 -20.43 11.92 -7.91
N TYR A 54 -19.26 12.50 -8.13
CA TYR A 54 -18.86 13.11 -9.40
C TYR A 54 -17.87 12.26 -10.20
N CYS A 55 -17.61 11.01 -9.76
CA CYS A 55 -16.65 10.12 -10.41
C CYS A 55 -17.37 9.02 -11.20
N LEU A 56 -16.75 8.61 -12.30
CA LEU A 56 -17.13 7.44 -13.09
C LEU A 56 -15.92 6.53 -13.26
N PHE A 57 -16.13 5.24 -13.06
CA PHE A 57 -15.13 4.19 -13.28
C PHE A 57 -15.56 3.25 -14.39
N PRO A 58 -15.34 3.61 -15.68
CA PRO A 58 -15.79 2.81 -16.82
C PRO A 58 -15.23 1.40 -16.88
N LEU A 59 -14.13 1.11 -16.17
CA LEU A 59 -13.47 -0.18 -16.14
C LEU A 59 -13.96 -1.09 -15.01
N ALA A 60 -14.95 -0.67 -14.21
CA ALA A 60 -15.42 -1.39 -13.03
C ALA A 60 -15.78 -2.86 -13.29
N ASN A 61 -16.43 -3.12 -14.43
CA ASN A 61 -16.96 -4.42 -14.83
C ASN A 61 -16.15 -5.08 -15.97
N LEU A 62 -14.89 -4.69 -16.14
CA LEU A 62 -14.01 -5.23 -17.17
C LEU A 62 -12.71 -5.77 -16.54
N THR A 63 -12.30 -6.94 -17.00
CA THR A 63 -10.97 -7.45 -16.71
C THR A 63 -9.92 -6.80 -17.61
N LYS A 64 -8.66 -6.79 -17.18
CA LYS A 64 -7.57 -6.23 -17.99
C LYS A 64 -7.44 -6.88 -19.39
N PRO A 65 -7.57 -8.21 -19.57
CA PRO A 65 -7.63 -8.82 -20.90
C PRO A 65 -8.75 -8.26 -21.77
N GLU A 66 -9.98 -8.14 -21.26
CA GLU A 66 -11.12 -7.58 -22.01
C GLU A 66 -10.87 -6.13 -22.44
N VAL A 67 -10.32 -5.30 -21.53
CA VAL A 67 -9.92 -3.93 -21.89
C VAL A 67 -8.92 -3.91 -23.03
N ARG A 68 -7.93 -4.84 -23.05
CA ARG A 68 -6.97 -4.96 -24.14
C ARG A 68 -7.59 -5.42 -25.46
N GLU A 69 -8.56 -6.31 -25.40
CA GLU A 69 -9.30 -6.76 -26.61
C GLU A 69 -10.15 -5.63 -27.20
N ILE A 70 -10.86 -4.88 -26.35
CA ILE A 70 -11.59 -3.68 -26.78
C ILE A 70 -10.63 -2.67 -27.43
N ALA A 71 -9.50 -2.38 -26.78
CA ALA A 71 -8.49 -1.46 -27.34
C ALA A 71 -7.94 -1.92 -28.69
N LYS A 72 -7.79 -3.23 -28.91
CA LYS A 72 -7.40 -3.82 -30.21
C LYS A 72 -8.51 -3.68 -31.24
N SER A 73 -9.76 -3.99 -30.89
CA SER A 73 -10.89 -3.96 -31.81
C SER A 73 -11.17 -2.55 -32.37
N ILE A 74 -11.00 -1.53 -31.53
CA ILE A 74 -11.13 -0.11 -31.93
C ILE A 74 -9.81 0.51 -32.40
N GLN A 75 -8.77 -0.29 -32.57
CA GLN A 75 -7.45 0.08 -33.09
C GLN A 75 -6.79 1.27 -32.37
N LEU A 76 -6.91 1.34 -31.03
CA LEU A 76 -6.24 2.40 -30.27
C LEU A 76 -4.73 2.43 -30.52
N PRO A 77 -4.11 3.61 -30.70
CA PRO A 77 -2.67 3.71 -30.94
C PRO A 77 -1.81 3.07 -29.85
N ASN A 78 -2.28 3.12 -28.60
CA ASN A 78 -1.58 2.59 -27.41
C ASN A 78 -1.99 1.16 -27.01
N ARG A 79 -2.78 0.42 -27.83
CA ARG A 79 -3.27 -0.93 -27.52
C ARG A 79 -2.22 -1.95 -27.10
N ASN A 80 -0.98 -1.79 -27.60
CA ASN A 80 0.15 -2.67 -27.30
C ASN A 80 1.10 -2.10 -26.24
N LYS A 81 0.80 -0.92 -25.67
CA LYS A 81 1.64 -0.33 -24.63
C LYS A 81 1.65 -1.22 -23.39
N LYS A 82 2.86 -1.52 -22.87
CA LYS A 82 3.02 -2.22 -21.60
C LYS A 82 2.43 -1.40 -20.46
N ASP A 83 2.04 -2.08 -19.38
CA ASP A 83 1.60 -1.38 -18.17
C ASP A 83 2.74 -0.49 -17.66
N SER A 84 2.40 0.72 -17.21
CA SER A 84 3.39 1.64 -16.65
C SER A 84 4.03 1.03 -15.41
N VAL A 85 5.34 1.05 -15.37
CA VAL A 85 6.15 0.66 -14.22
C VAL A 85 6.75 1.95 -13.66
N GLY A 86 6.48 2.25 -12.39
CA GLY A 86 6.99 3.44 -11.73
C GLY A 86 5.89 4.35 -11.17
N ILE A 87 6.33 5.42 -10.52
CA ILE A 87 5.43 6.42 -9.89
C ILE A 87 4.85 7.32 -10.99
N CYS A 88 3.54 7.53 -10.95
CA CYS A 88 2.86 8.47 -11.84
C CYS A 88 3.52 9.85 -11.76
N PHE A 89 3.65 10.53 -12.91
CA PHE A 89 4.28 11.85 -13.09
C PHE A 89 5.79 11.92 -12.89
N VAL A 90 6.44 10.91 -12.29
CA VAL A 90 7.91 10.86 -12.13
C VAL A 90 8.56 10.18 -13.34
N GLY A 91 7.87 9.24 -13.99
CA GLY A 91 8.37 8.44 -15.10
C GLY A 91 9.36 7.36 -14.66
N GLU A 92 10.01 6.73 -15.65
CA GLU A 92 11.03 5.70 -15.42
C GLU A 92 12.34 6.37 -15.02
N ARG A 93 12.59 6.47 -13.71
CA ARG A 93 13.83 7.01 -13.13
C ARG A 93 14.31 6.11 -12.02
N ASN A 94 15.62 6.12 -11.77
CA ASN A 94 16.18 5.52 -10.57
C ASN A 94 15.62 6.27 -9.35
N MET A 95 14.93 5.54 -8.46
CA MET A 95 14.27 6.12 -7.29
C MET A 95 15.28 6.82 -6.37
N LYS A 96 16.46 6.24 -6.17
CA LYS A 96 17.51 6.82 -5.34
C LYS A 96 17.97 8.16 -5.91
N ASP A 97 18.25 8.22 -7.21
CA ASP A 97 18.71 9.46 -7.88
C ASP A 97 17.62 10.55 -7.88
N PHE A 98 16.35 10.13 -7.96
CA PHE A 98 15.24 11.05 -7.85
C PHE A 98 15.12 11.63 -6.44
N LEU A 99 15.16 10.77 -5.42
CA LEU A 99 15.02 11.19 -4.02
C LEU A 99 16.22 11.99 -3.52
N ASN A 100 17.44 11.72 -4.00
CA ASN A 100 18.66 12.50 -3.68
C ASN A 100 18.56 14.01 -4.02
N ARG A 101 17.56 14.42 -4.80
CA ARG A 101 17.30 15.85 -5.09
C ARG A 101 16.57 16.56 -3.96
N PHE A 102 15.97 15.82 -3.05
CA PHE A 102 15.08 16.34 -2.01
C PHE A 102 15.55 15.96 -0.60
N ILE A 103 16.31 14.88 -0.50
CA ILE A 103 16.72 14.28 0.78
C ILE A 103 18.19 13.88 0.66
N ASP A 104 19.02 14.35 1.57
CA ASP A 104 20.38 13.85 1.73
C ASP A 104 20.34 12.53 2.49
N PHE A 105 20.87 11.47 1.87
CA PHE A 105 20.94 10.16 2.48
C PHE A 105 22.30 9.97 3.15
N GLU A 106 22.29 9.72 4.45
CA GLU A 106 23.49 9.39 5.20
C GLU A 106 23.64 7.86 5.33
N PRO A 107 24.84 7.31 5.11
CA PRO A 107 25.14 5.93 5.42
C PRO A 107 24.94 5.64 6.92
N GLY A 108 24.65 4.39 7.25
CA GLY A 108 24.49 3.95 8.62
C GLY A 108 24.62 2.44 8.78
N PRO A 109 24.68 1.94 10.01
CA PRO A 109 24.93 0.52 10.27
C PRO A 109 23.73 -0.35 9.91
N ILE A 110 24.03 -1.53 9.35
CA ILE A 110 23.12 -2.66 9.27
C ILE A 110 23.44 -3.59 10.43
N ILE A 111 22.44 -3.88 11.25
CA ILE A 111 22.56 -4.60 12.52
C ILE A 111 21.73 -5.87 12.42
N ASP A 112 22.30 -7.01 12.85
CA ASP A 112 21.57 -8.27 12.92
C ASP A 112 20.67 -8.36 14.16
N ASP A 113 19.92 -9.45 14.29
CA ASP A 113 19.04 -9.74 15.43
C ASP A 113 19.78 -10.05 16.73
N SER A 114 21.11 -10.25 16.65
CA SER A 114 22.02 -10.41 17.79
C SER A 114 22.74 -9.10 18.17
N ASN A 115 22.36 -7.96 17.55
CA ASN A 115 22.97 -6.65 17.72
C ASN A 115 24.40 -6.51 17.20
N ASN A 116 24.85 -7.35 16.28
CA ASN A 116 26.15 -7.18 15.62
C ASN A 116 26.00 -6.30 14.39
N ILE A 117 26.98 -5.43 14.15
CA ILE A 117 27.06 -4.66 12.89
C ILE A 117 27.62 -5.58 11.82
N ILE A 118 26.83 -5.85 10.77
CA ILE A 118 27.16 -6.77 9.69
C ILE A 118 27.28 -6.10 8.31
N GLY A 119 27.08 -4.79 8.26
CA GLY A 119 27.18 -4.03 7.02
C GLY A 119 26.86 -2.56 7.20
N GLU A 120 26.80 -1.86 6.07
CA GLU A 120 26.45 -0.45 6.01
C GLU A 120 25.40 -0.22 4.91
N HIS A 121 24.38 0.58 5.21
CA HIS A 121 23.36 1.01 4.24
C HIS A 121 23.62 2.43 3.74
N HIS A 122 23.00 2.79 2.61
CA HIS A 122 23.16 4.12 1.98
C HIS A 122 22.05 5.12 2.33
N GLY A 123 21.39 4.94 3.47
CA GLY A 123 20.26 5.75 3.93
C GLY A 123 19.06 4.87 4.28
N SER A 124 18.66 4.84 5.55
CA SER A 124 17.60 3.97 6.08
C SER A 124 16.23 4.21 5.41
N LEU A 125 15.99 5.41 4.89
CA LEU A 125 14.74 5.77 4.17
C LEU A 125 14.59 5.05 2.82
N LEU A 126 15.69 4.58 2.22
CA LEU A 126 15.65 3.83 0.96
C LEU A 126 15.17 2.39 1.11
N TYR A 127 14.99 1.92 2.34
CA TYR A 127 14.62 0.54 2.64
C TYR A 127 13.22 0.45 3.24
N THR A 128 12.56 -0.67 2.95
CA THR A 128 11.22 -0.98 3.47
C THR A 128 11.28 -2.25 4.32
N ILE A 129 10.45 -2.34 5.36
CA ILE A 129 10.32 -3.57 6.14
C ILE A 129 9.92 -4.73 5.23
N GLY A 130 10.56 -5.88 5.40
CA GLY A 130 10.45 -7.07 4.55
C GLY A 130 11.31 -7.04 3.28
N GLN A 131 12.06 -5.96 3.03
CA GLN A 131 12.93 -5.87 1.85
C GLN A 131 14.14 -6.78 1.99
N ARG A 132 14.46 -7.52 0.92
CA ARG A 132 15.64 -8.37 0.75
C ARG A 132 16.69 -7.71 -0.14
N GLN A 133 16.24 -7.13 -1.25
CA GLN A 133 17.15 -6.62 -2.28
C GLN A 133 17.86 -5.33 -1.85
N GLY A 134 19.11 -5.18 -2.28
CA GLY A 134 19.86 -3.94 -2.10
C GLY A 134 20.58 -3.80 -0.74
N LEU A 135 20.48 -4.78 0.14
CA LEU A 135 21.17 -4.77 1.45
C LEU A 135 22.69 -4.92 1.30
N ARG A 136 23.15 -5.61 0.24
CA ARG A 136 24.58 -5.83 -0.05
C ARG A 136 25.37 -6.45 1.11
N ILE A 137 24.69 -7.23 1.95
CA ILE A 137 25.31 -8.00 3.00
C ILE A 137 25.93 -9.23 2.33
N GLY A 138 27.23 -9.38 2.46
CA GLY A 138 27.95 -10.59 2.03
C GLY A 138 27.70 -11.77 2.97
N GLY A 139 28.38 -12.88 2.73
CA GLY A 139 28.38 -14.00 3.68
C GLY A 139 28.96 -13.56 5.02
N VAL A 140 28.20 -13.74 6.09
CA VAL A 140 28.64 -13.46 7.46
C VAL A 140 29.23 -14.74 8.01
N LYS A 141 30.47 -14.66 8.54
CA LYS A 141 31.17 -15.82 9.08
C LYS A 141 30.37 -16.47 10.21
N ASP A 142 30.34 -17.79 10.21
CA ASP A 142 29.64 -18.63 11.20
C ASP A 142 28.11 -18.51 11.21
N MET A 143 27.50 -17.90 10.17
CA MET A 143 26.05 -17.81 9.98
C MET A 143 25.56 -18.68 8.80
N PRO A 144 24.31 -19.17 8.83
CA PRO A 144 23.71 -19.89 7.70
C PRO A 144 23.71 -19.04 6.42
N ASP A 145 23.79 -19.69 5.26
CA ASP A 145 23.65 -19.03 3.96
C ASP A 145 22.15 -18.81 3.61
N LEU A 146 21.49 -17.99 4.42
CA LEU A 146 20.10 -17.60 4.25
C LEU A 146 20.00 -16.12 3.87
N PRO A 147 18.97 -15.74 3.09
CA PRO A 147 18.77 -14.35 2.71
C PRO A 147 18.41 -13.46 3.90
N TRP A 148 18.94 -12.24 3.88
CA TRP A 148 18.67 -11.21 4.88
C TRP A 148 17.43 -10.39 4.51
N TYR A 149 16.65 -10.03 5.53
CA TYR A 149 15.43 -9.21 5.39
C TYR A 149 15.42 -8.10 6.44
N VAL A 150 14.97 -6.92 6.06
CA VAL A 150 14.76 -5.80 6.99
C VAL A 150 13.55 -6.10 7.86
N PHE A 151 13.70 -6.09 9.19
CA PHE A 151 12.56 -6.23 10.10
C PHE A 151 12.27 -4.97 10.91
N LYS A 152 13.25 -4.04 11.06
CA LYS A 152 13.05 -2.79 11.79
C LYS A 152 13.95 -1.69 11.22
N LYS A 153 13.49 -0.45 11.35
CA LYS A 153 14.26 0.77 11.04
C LYS A 153 14.27 1.68 12.25
N ASP A 154 15.42 2.18 12.60
CA ASP A 154 15.58 3.22 13.61
C ASP A 154 16.07 4.50 12.92
N GLN A 155 15.12 5.42 12.69
CA GLN A 155 15.44 6.68 12.02
C GLN A 155 16.26 7.62 12.91
N LYS A 156 16.11 7.54 14.25
CA LYS A 156 16.85 8.41 15.19
C LYS A 156 18.34 8.10 15.20
N ASN A 157 18.67 6.79 15.16
CA ASN A 157 20.04 6.32 15.15
C ASN A 157 20.54 5.98 13.74
N ASN A 158 19.74 6.28 12.70
CA ASN A 158 20.01 5.96 11.31
C ASN A 158 20.48 4.49 11.12
N SER A 159 19.80 3.54 11.77
CA SER A 159 20.15 2.12 11.78
C SER A 159 19.10 1.27 11.10
N LEU A 160 19.56 0.22 10.41
CA LEU A 160 18.72 -0.77 9.75
C LEU A 160 18.92 -2.13 10.41
N TYR A 161 17.84 -2.73 10.90
CA TYR A 161 17.89 -4.04 11.55
C TYR A 161 17.42 -5.12 10.59
N VAL A 162 18.17 -6.21 10.52
CA VAL A 162 17.93 -7.32 9.59
C VAL A 162 17.96 -8.67 10.29
N CYS A 163 17.18 -9.61 9.78
CA CYS A 163 17.16 -11.01 10.21
C CYS A 163 17.30 -11.95 9.02
N GLN A 164 17.75 -13.18 9.26
CA GLN A 164 17.86 -14.22 8.23
C GLN A 164 16.60 -15.06 8.11
N GLY A 165 16.28 -15.47 6.87
CA GLY A 165 15.14 -16.32 6.56
C GLY A 165 13.84 -15.54 6.32
N GLU A 166 13.05 -16.01 5.37
CA GLU A 166 11.77 -15.35 5.01
C GLU A 166 10.66 -15.59 6.04
N ASP A 167 10.78 -16.69 6.80
CA ASP A 167 9.84 -17.10 7.84
C ASP A 167 10.33 -16.71 9.26
N ASN A 168 11.31 -15.80 9.35
CA ASN A 168 11.79 -15.36 10.65
C ASN A 168 10.66 -14.63 11.41
N PRO A 169 10.37 -15.02 12.68
CA PRO A 169 9.28 -14.44 13.47
C PRO A 169 9.35 -12.91 13.60
N LEU A 170 10.53 -12.30 13.56
CA LEU A 170 10.71 -10.83 13.60
C LEU A 170 10.08 -10.09 12.42
N LEU A 171 9.75 -10.80 11.36
CA LEU A 171 9.06 -10.23 10.18
C LEU A 171 7.54 -10.21 10.32
N PHE A 172 6.98 -10.87 11.32
CA PHE A 172 5.54 -11.07 11.46
C PHE A 172 4.99 -10.28 12.65
N SER A 173 3.75 -9.84 12.54
CA SER A 173 3.05 -9.05 13.56
C SER A 173 1.61 -9.52 13.71
N LYS A 174 1.09 -9.48 14.93
CA LYS A 174 -0.30 -9.85 15.29
C LYS A 174 -1.28 -8.71 15.08
N GLY A 175 -0.77 -7.50 14.89
CA GLY A 175 -1.59 -6.32 14.71
C GLY A 175 -0.78 -5.11 14.26
N LEU A 176 -1.46 -3.99 14.19
CA LEU A 176 -0.87 -2.68 13.93
C LEU A 176 -1.65 -1.58 14.66
N SER A 177 -1.00 -0.45 14.90
CA SER A 177 -1.63 0.80 15.30
C SER A 177 -1.69 1.76 14.11
N LEU A 178 -2.65 2.69 14.15
CA LEU A 178 -2.87 3.71 13.14
C LEU A 178 -2.57 5.10 13.70
N GLU A 179 -2.01 5.98 12.87
CA GLU A 179 -1.87 7.40 13.22
C GLU A 179 -3.22 8.13 13.11
N ARG A 180 -4.02 7.74 12.13
CA ARG A 180 -5.32 8.33 11.81
C ARG A 180 -6.16 7.32 11.03
N LEU A 181 -7.47 7.55 11.01
CA LEU A 181 -8.44 6.77 10.27
C LEU A 181 -9.35 7.71 9.47
N HIS A 182 -9.63 7.36 8.24
CA HIS A 182 -10.55 8.05 7.34
C HIS A 182 -11.64 7.08 6.88
N TRP A 183 -12.90 7.54 6.94
CA TRP A 183 -14.05 6.80 6.44
C TRP A 183 -14.56 7.40 5.14
N ILE A 184 -14.81 6.56 4.13
CA ILE A 184 -15.32 7.00 2.83
C ILE A 184 -16.78 7.43 2.94
N THR A 185 -17.63 6.63 3.59
CA THR A 185 -19.08 6.78 3.54
C THR A 185 -19.72 6.78 4.91
N ASP A 186 -19.65 5.67 5.62
CA ASP A 186 -20.24 5.50 6.95
C ASP A 186 -19.12 5.52 8.00
N GLU A 187 -19.36 6.22 9.10
CA GLU A 187 -18.47 6.21 10.27
C GLU A 187 -18.86 5.07 11.19
N PHE A 188 -17.85 4.43 11.76
CA PHE A 188 -18.00 3.34 12.71
C PHE A 188 -17.39 3.74 14.06
N SER A 189 -17.77 3.05 15.12
CA SER A 189 -17.24 3.25 16.47
C SER A 189 -17.13 1.91 17.20
N GLY A 190 -16.27 1.83 18.21
CA GLY A 190 -16.02 0.60 18.95
C GLY A 190 -15.27 -0.43 18.11
N GLN A 191 -15.58 -1.70 18.30
CA GLN A 191 -14.92 -2.79 17.58
C GLN A 191 -15.67 -3.17 16.32
N LEU A 192 -14.95 -3.28 15.21
CA LEU A 192 -15.46 -3.65 13.90
C LEU A 192 -14.73 -4.88 13.37
N GLU A 193 -15.47 -5.97 13.15
CA GLU A 193 -14.97 -7.12 12.40
C GLU A 193 -15.00 -6.81 10.90
N CYS A 194 -13.84 -6.88 10.25
CA CYS A 194 -13.69 -6.55 8.84
C CYS A 194 -12.45 -7.25 8.24
N GLU A 195 -12.12 -6.92 7.01
CA GLU A 195 -10.85 -7.31 6.39
C GLU A 195 -9.94 -6.09 6.26
N VAL A 196 -8.61 -6.29 6.42
CA VAL A 196 -7.60 -5.26 6.21
C VAL A 196 -6.60 -5.66 5.14
N GLN A 197 -6.25 -4.71 4.28
CA GLN A 197 -5.18 -4.82 3.31
C GLN A 197 -4.08 -3.82 3.67
N VAL A 198 -2.90 -4.33 4.06
CA VAL A 198 -1.78 -3.50 4.57
C VAL A 198 -0.77 -3.10 3.51
N ARG A 199 -0.93 -3.58 2.30
CA ARG A 199 -0.11 -3.23 1.13
C ARG A 199 -0.89 -3.53 -0.15
N HIS A 200 -0.75 -2.68 -1.17
CA HIS A 200 -1.31 -2.95 -2.49
C HIS A 200 -0.89 -4.32 -3.01
N ARG A 201 -1.83 -5.09 -3.54
CA ARG A 201 -1.70 -6.48 -4.02
C ARG A 201 -1.47 -7.54 -2.94
N HIS A 202 -1.35 -7.21 -1.67
CA HIS A 202 -1.49 -8.21 -0.62
C HIS A 202 -2.95 -8.65 -0.52
N LYS A 203 -3.17 -9.90 -0.18
CA LYS A 203 -4.52 -10.39 0.14
C LYS A 203 -5.02 -9.67 1.39
N ALA A 204 -6.26 -9.23 1.38
CA ALA A 204 -6.91 -8.75 2.57
C ALA A 204 -7.09 -9.91 3.57
N VAL A 205 -6.88 -9.66 4.85
CA VAL A 205 -7.02 -10.64 5.92
C VAL A 205 -8.06 -10.18 6.92
N LYS A 206 -8.72 -11.12 7.58
CA LYS A 206 -9.69 -10.84 8.63
C LYS A 206 -9.02 -10.18 9.82
N CYS A 207 -9.70 -9.22 10.42
CA CYS A 207 -9.21 -8.49 11.57
C CYS A 207 -10.35 -7.93 12.41
N ILE A 208 -10.00 -7.52 13.62
CA ILE A 208 -10.82 -6.65 14.47
C ILE A 208 -10.14 -5.28 14.53
N LEU A 209 -10.83 -4.25 14.05
CA LEU A 209 -10.43 -2.85 14.18
C LEU A 209 -11.09 -2.26 15.42
N ASP A 210 -10.30 -1.84 16.40
CA ASP A 210 -10.77 -0.95 17.46
C ASP A 210 -10.65 0.50 16.98
N VAL A 211 -11.79 1.08 16.66
CA VAL A 211 -11.87 2.43 16.07
C VAL A 211 -11.45 3.51 17.07
N ASN A 212 -11.71 3.29 18.36
CA ASN A 212 -11.45 4.27 19.41
C ASN A 212 -9.95 4.33 19.75
N GLU A 213 -9.31 3.15 19.82
CA GLU A 213 -7.89 3.03 20.15
C GLU A 213 -6.99 3.12 18.89
N LEU A 214 -7.58 3.09 17.69
CA LEU A 214 -6.88 3.04 16.42
C LEU A 214 -5.94 1.81 16.31
N GLU A 215 -6.37 0.67 16.86
CA GLU A 215 -5.65 -0.59 16.83
C GLU A 215 -6.35 -1.62 15.94
N VAL A 216 -5.55 -2.41 15.25
CA VAL A 216 -6.01 -3.53 14.42
C VAL A 216 -5.35 -4.81 14.91
N ARG A 217 -6.16 -5.84 15.17
CA ARG A 217 -5.69 -7.19 15.52
C ARG A 217 -6.08 -8.15 14.41
N PHE A 218 -5.11 -8.90 13.92
CA PHE A 218 -5.29 -9.84 12.82
C PHE A 218 -5.67 -11.23 13.35
N ASP A 219 -6.47 -11.96 12.57
CA ASP A 219 -6.74 -13.38 12.86
C ASP A 219 -5.49 -14.25 12.65
N GLU A 220 -4.63 -13.86 11.69
CA GLU A 220 -3.36 -14.53 11.37
C GLU A 220 -2.24 -13.49 11.31
N GLU A 221 -1.04 -13.85 11.75
CA GLU A 221 0.10 -12.95 11.72
C GLU A 221 0.42 -12.49 10.29
N ILE A 222 0.66 -11.20 10.12
CA ILE A 222 0.98 -10.61 8.81
C ILE A 222 2.44 -10.23 8.73
N ARG A 223 3.06 -10.59 7.61
CA ARG A 223 4.46 -10.29 7.33
C ARG A 223 4.66 -8.84 6.92
N ALA A 224 5.71 -8.21 7.46
CA ALA A 224 6.27 -6.94 7.02
C ALA A 224 5.30 -5.75 7.09
N ILE A 225 4.60 -5.61 8.21
CA ILE A 225 3.86 -4.40 8.53
C ILE A 225 4.82 -3.21 8.49
N THR A 226 4.47 -2.17 7.74
CA THR A 226 5.40 -1.06 7.46
C THR A 226 4.76 0.27 7.87
N PRO A 227 5.28 0.96 8.90
CA PRO A 227 4.88 2.30 9.26
C PRO A 227 4.95 3.27 8.07
N GLY A 228 3.97 4.18 7.98
CA GLY A 228 3.83 5.13 6.88
C GLY A 228 3.11 4.58 5.65
N GLN A 229 2.80 3.28 5.59
CA GLN A 229 1.91 2.73 4.56
C GLN A 229 0.45 2.78 5.02
N SER A 230 -0.48 2.58 4.09
CA SER A 230 -1.90 2.54 4.41
C SER A 230 -2.35 1.14 4.82
N ALA A 231 -3.21 1.07 5.83
CA ALA A 231 -4.08 -0.05 6.12
C ALA A 231 -5.48 0.28 5.61
N VAL A 232 -6.00 -0.49 4.66
CA VAL A 232 -7.30 -0.21 4.01
C VAL A 232 -8.30 -1.29 4.40
N PHE A 233 -9.47 -0.88 4.87
CA PHE A 233 -10.48 -1.74 5.45
C PHE A 233 -11.61 -2.05 4.47
N TYR A 234 -12.06 -3.30 4.51
CA TYR A 234 -13.12 -3.79 3.63
C TYR A 234 -14.15 -4.59 4.42
N LEU A 235 -15.40 -4.45 4.02
CA LEU A 235 -16.49 -5.34 4.43
C LEU A 235 -17.08 -5.93 3.14
N ASP A 236 -16.93 -7.24 2.97
CA ASP A 236 -17.14 -7.91 1.69
C ASP A 236 -16.28 -7.25 0.58
N ASN A 237 -16.94 -6.68 -0.43
CA ASN A 237 -16.26 -5.98 -1.51
C ASN A 237 -16.31 -4.43 -1.38
N ILE A 238 -16.85 -3.91 -0.29
CA ILE A 238 -16.95 -2.47 -0.05
C ILE A 238 -15.70 -1.98 0.69
N CYS A 239 -15.03 -1.00 0.12
CA CYS A 239 -13.95 -0.28 0.78
C CYS A 239 -14.56 0.71 1.78
N LEU A 240 -14.30 0.51 3.06
CA LEU A 240 -14.83 1.36 4.13
C LEU A 240 -14.04 2.65 4.31
N GLY A 241 -12.74 2.58 4.04
CA GLY A 241 -11.77 3.64 4.27
C GLY A 241 -10.41 3.06 4.62
N GLY A 242 -9.58 3.83 5.28
CA GLY A 242 -8.25 3.39 5.66
C GLY A 242 -7.54 4.36 6.59
N GLY A 243 -6.37 3.96 7.03
CA GLY A 243 -5.53 4.76 7.91
C GLY A 243 -4.05 4.60 7.61
N ILE A 244 -3.23 5.50 8.11
CA ILE A 244 -1.78 5.39 8.02
C ILE A 244 -1.29 4.51 9.18
N ILE A 245 -0.49 3.52 8.87
CA ILE A 245 0.13 2.62 9.85
C ILE A 245 1.15 3.42 10.67
N ALA A 246 0.94 3.49 11.99
CA ALA A 246 1.88 4.10 12.93
C ALA A 246 2.99 3.12 13.31
N ASP A 247 2.61 1.92 13.76
CA ASP A 247 3.58 0.89 14.16
C ASP A 247 2.96 -0.51 14.08
N GLN A 248 3.79 -1.53 14.21
CA GLN A 248 3.41 -2.94 14.32
C GLN A 248 3.15 -3.31 15.78
N ILE A 249 2.22 -4.26 16.02
CA ILE A 249 1.93 -4.86 17.33
C ILE A 249 2.31 -6.35 17.27
N ASN A 250 3.20 -6.76 18.15
CA ASN A 250 3.75 -8.14 18.24
C ASN A 250 3.06 -8.95 19.34
#